data_8fd2f8fcd98d320ef1ae29c53eadb971
#
_entry.id   8fd2f8fcd98d320ef1ae29c53eadb971
#
_cell.length_a   1.000
_cell.length_b   1.000
_cell.length_c   1.000
_cell.angle_alpha   90.00
_cell.angle_beta   90.00
_cell.angle_gamma   90.00
#
_symmetry.space_group_name_H-M   'P 1'
#
loop_
_entity.id
_entity.type
_entity.pdbx_description
1 polymer ?
#
loop_
_entity_poly.entity_id
_entity_poly.type
_entity_poly.pdbx_seq_one_letter_code
_entity_poly.pdbx_strand_id
1 'polypeptide(L)'
;MKNNITQAVILAAGMGMRLKELNNGIPKGFISLEDDKPIIENSIKTLLSYGIRDIIIVTGFMNEYYENLRSFYPQIKTIRNEKYSETGTMYSLWCARNLLKSDFILLESDLIFEIKAVSELLKSPFKDLILLSGKTEAGDEVYVEAEGDWVKGISKDRKNLDSIVGEFIGISRLSIEFYMSLVKKSGRSL
;
A
#
# COMPACT_ATOMS: atom_id res chain seq x y z
N MET A 1 -9.54 20.68 -10.88
CA MET A 1 -10.50 19.56 -10.87
C MET A 1 -10.47 18.94 -9.49
N LYS A 2 -11.63 18.71 -8.83
CA LYS A 2 -11.65 17.98 -7.55
C LYS A 2 -11.24 16.53 -7.84
N ASN A 3 -10.06 16.13 -7.40
CA ASN A 3 -9.64 14.74 -7.42
C ASN A 3 -10.53 13.95 -6.46
N ASN A 4 -11.50 13.25 -6.99
CA ASN A 4 -12.50 12.54 -6.20
C ASN A 4 -12.07 11.06 -6.09
N ILE A 5 -10.94 10.80 -5.42
CA ILE A 5 -10.51 9.44 -5.12
C ILE A 5 -11.40 8.88 -4.02
N THR A 6 -12.12 7.83 -4.34
CA THR A 6 -13.05 7.15 -3.42
C THR A 6 -12.63 5.72 -3.10
N GLN A 7 -11.59 5.23 -3.76
CA GLN A 7 -11.12 3.86 -3.68
C GLN A 7 -9.70 3.77 -3.09
N ALA A 8 -9.42 2.75 -2.30
CA ALA A 8 -8.10 2.42 -1.81
C ALA A 8 -7.84 0.91 -1.84
N VAL A 9 -6.56 0.55 -1.97
CA VAL A 9 -6.08 -0.83 -1.82
C VAL A 9 -5.07 -0.88 -0.67
N ILE A 10 -5.25 -1.80 0.25
CA ILE A 10 -4.30 -2.11 1.31
C ILE A 10 -3.71 -3.49 1.03
N LEU A 11 -2.40 -3.57 0.86
CA LEU A 11 -1.70 -4.83 0.64
C LEU A 11 -1.33 -5.47 1.97
N ALA A 12 -1.93 -6.61 2.25
CA ALA A 12 -1.85 -7.32 3.51
C ALA A 12 -1.56 -8.84 3.35
N ALA A 13 -1.00 -9.23 2.21
CA ALA A 13 -0.77 -10.63 1.88
C ALA A 13 0.53 -11.21 2.48
N GLY A 14 1.46 -10.36 2.92
CA GLY A 14 2.80 -10.75 3.33
C GLY A 14 2.86 -11.56 4.61
N MET A 15 3.80 -12.52 4.68
CA MET A 15 4.01 -13.40 5.84
C MET A 15 4.76 -12.76 7.01
N GLY A 16 5.34 -11.58 6.85
CA GLY A 16 6.06 -10.90 7.92
C GLY A 16 7.29 -11.64 8.46
N MET A 17 7.99 -12.42 7.62
CA MET A 17 9.06 -13.35 8.02
C MET A 17 10.16 -12.74 8.90
N ARG A 18 10.47 -11.45 8.73
CA ARG A 18 11.50 -10.75 9.51
C ARG A 18 11.11 -10.48 10.97
N LEU A 19 9.80 -10.40 11.24
CA LEU A 19 9.25 -10.09 12.56
C LEU A 19 8.67 -11.32 13.28
N LYS A 20 8.96 -12.55 12.80
CA LYS A 20 8.34 -13.78 13.31
C LYS A 20 8.43 -13.92 14.84
N GLU A 21 9.54 -13.53 15.43
CA GLU A 21 9.75 -13.61 16.88
C GLU A 21 9.00 -12.52 17.68
N LEU A 22 8.74 -11.38 17.04
CA LEU A 22 8.06 -10.22 17.65
C LEU A 22 6.54 -10.24 17.46
N ASN A 23 6.05 -10.92 16.42
CA ASN A 23 4.63 -10.87 16.03
C ASN A 23 3.73 -11.83 16.80
N ASN A 24 4.26 -12.69 17.70
CA ASN A 24 3.46 -13.72 18.40
C ASN A 24 2.49 -14.48 17.47
N GLY A 25 2.85 -14.66 16.20
CA GLY A 25 2.02 -15.34 15.20
C GLY A 25 0.84 -14.53 14.64
N ILE A 26 0.78 -13.20 14.83
CA ILE A 26 -0.26 -12.32 14.24
C ILE A 26 0.25 -11.65 12.96
N PRO A 27 -0.65 -11.23 12.03
CA PRO A 27 -0.24 -10.47 10.85
C PRO A 27 0.33 -9.10 11.23
N LYS A 28 1.28 -8.58 10.47
CA LYS A 28 1.94 -7.29 10.75
C LYS A 28 0.97 -6.12 10.95
N GLY A 29 -0.08 -6.04 10.12
CA GLY A 29 -1.09 -4.99 10.23
C GLY A 29 -1.90 -5.04 11.54
N PHE A 30 -1.82 -6.16 12.28
CA PHE A 30 -2.48 -6.36 13.57
C PHE A 30 -1.56 -6.17 14.78
N ILE A 31 -0.30 -5.79 14.55
CA ILE A 31 0.55 -5.33 15.64
C ILE A 31 -0.11 -4.08 16.22
N SER A 32 -0.25 -4.05 17.55
CA SER A 32 -0.78 -2.90 18.28
C SER A 32 0.35 -1.99 18.74
N LEU A 33 0.07 -0.69 18.73
CA LEU A 33 0.88 0.34 19.35
C LEU A 33 0.36 0.62 20.78
N GLU A 34 0.82 1.70 21.39
CA GLU A 34 0.52 2.07 22.78
C GLU A 34 -0.98 2.18 23.13
N ASP A 35 -1.86 2.37 22.14
CA ASP A 35 -3.31 2.50 22.31
C ASP A 35 -4.10 1.19 22.09
N ASP A 36 -3.43 0.05 22.08
CA ASP A 36 -3.98 -1.31 21.85
C ASP A 36 -4.78 -1.48 20.54
N LYS A 37 -4.63 -0.54 19.59
CA LYS A 37 -5.28 -0.63 18.28
C LYS A 37 -4.35 -1.17 17.22
N PRO A 38 -4.82 -2.10 16.37
CA PRO A 38 -4.05 -2.57 15.23
C PRO A 38 -3.61 -1.43 14.30
N ILE A 39 -2.37 -1.48 13.81
CA ILE A 39 -1.82 -0.48 12.87
C ILE A 39 -2.76 -0.28 11.68
N ILE A 40 -3.31 -1.34 11.11
CA ILE A 40 -4.20 -1.27 9.96
C ILE A 40 -5.47 -0.46 10.23
N GLU A 41 -5.98 -0.45 11.46
CA GLU A 41 -7.17 0.34 11.79
C GLU A 41 -6.92 1.85 11.66
N ASN A 42 -5.72 2.32 11.98
CA ASN A 42 -5.35 3.73 11.79
C ASN A 42 -5.37 4.10 10.31
N SER A 43 -4.87 3.21 9.44
CA SER A 43 -4.94 3.40 7.98
C SER A 43 -6.40 3.45 7.50
N ILE A 44 -7.24 2.51 7.92
CA ILE A 44 -8.67 2.46 7.56
C ILE A 44 -9.38 3.75 8.02
N LYS A 45 -9.23 4.15 9.28
CA LYS A 45 -9.85 5.35 9.84
C LYS A 45 -9.39 6.62 9.12
N THR A 46 -8.10 6.70 8.79
CA THR A 46 -7.55 7.82 8.00
C THR A 46 -8.20 7.88 6.62
N LEU A 47 -8.26 6.78 5.88
CA LEU A 47 -8.91 6.73 4.57
C LEU A 47 -10.38 7.16 4.65
N LEU A 48 -11.12 6.63 5.62
CA LEU A 48 -12.54 6.96 5.84
C LEU A 48 -12.74 8.45 6.17
N SER A 49 -11.84 9.08 6.92
CA SER A 49 -11.90 10.50 7.27
C SER A 49 -11.77 11.42 6.04
N TYR A 50 -11.06 10.98 5.00
CA TYR A 50 -10.95 11.67 3.71
C TYR A 50 -12.04 11.28 2.70
N GLY A 51 -13.06 10.53 3.10
CA GLY A 51 -14.19 10.18 2.23
C GLY A 51 -13.92 8.99 1.30
N ILE A 52 -12.83 8.25 1.49
CA ILE A 52 -12.54 7.03 0.74
C ILE A 52 -13.41 5.91 1.33
N ARG A 53 -14.37 5.41 0.54
CA ARG A 53 -15.45 4.52 1.00
C ARG A 53 -15.42 3.13 0.39
N ASP A 54 -14.53 2.87 -0.56
CA ASP A 54 -14.33 1.56 -1.19
C ASP A 54 -12.91 1.10 -0.89
N ILE A 55 -12.73 0.35 0.19
CA ILE A 55 -11.42 -0.10 0.68
C ILE A 55 -11.27 -1.58 0.36
N ILE A 56 -10.30 -1.92 -0.48
CA ILE A 56 -9.98 -3.30 -0.85
C ILE A 56 -8.75 -3.73 -0.06
N ILE A 57 -8.86 -4.78 0.75
CA ILE A 57 -7.72 -5.38 1.44
C ILE A 57 -7.32 -6.66 0.69
N VAL A 58 -6.10 -6.67 0.15
CA VAL A 58 -5.55 -7.88 -0.46
C VAL A 58 -4.87 -8.71 0.62
N THR A 59 -5.50 -9.83 0.97
CA THR A 59 -5.07 -10.71 2.05
C THR A 59 -4.22 -11.90 1.55
N GLY A 60 -3.60 -12.61 2.45
CA GLY A 60 -2.83 -13.83 2.17
C GLY A 60 -2.60 -14.62 3.44
N PHE A 61 -1.46 -14.39 4.10
CA PHE A 61 -1.15 -15.00 5.39
C PHE A 61 -2.17 -14.56 6.46
N MET A 62 -2.75 -15.52 7.18
CA MET A 62 -3.73 -15.29 8.27
C MET A 62 -4.88 -14.34 7.84
N ASN A 63 -5.47 -14.62 6.68
CA ASN A 63 -6.51 -13.78 6.08
C ASN A 63 -7.73 -13.56 6.98
N GLU A 64 -8.05 -14.50 7.86
CA GLU A 64 -9.16 -14.44 8.82
C GLU A 64 -9.14 -13.18 9.69
N TYR A 65 -7.98 -12.66 10.05
CA TYR A 65 -7.86 -11.41 10.79
C TYR A 65 -8.46 -10.23 10.01
N TYR A 66 -8.17 -10.16 8.71
CA TYR A 66 -8.65 -9.09 7.83
C TYR A 66 -10.11 -9.26 7.45
N GLU A 67 -10.58 -10.50 7.31
CA GLU A 67 -11.99 -10.80 7.07
C GLU A 67 -12.88 -10.29 8.21
N ASN A 68 -12.43 -10.43 9.45
CA ASN A 68 -13.15 -9.98 10.63
C ASN A 68 -13.34 -8.45 10.66
N LEU A 69 -12.45 -7.66 10.04
CA LEU A 69 -12.60 -6.20 9.96
C LEU A 69 -13.87 -5.77 9.23
N ARG A 70 -14.41 -6.60 8.33
CA ARG A 70 -15.65 -6.30 7.58
C ARG A 70 -16.87 -6.16 8.48
N SER A 71 -16.87 -6.80 9.62
CA SER A 71 -17.95 -6.67 10.62
C SER A 71 -17.98 -5.29 11.29
N PHE A 72 -16.83 -4.64 11.37
CA PHE A 72 -16.67 -3.31 11.98
C PHE A 72 -16.65 -2.19 10.94
N TYR A 73 -16.20 -2.50 9.72
CA TYR A 73 -16.01 -1.55 8.62
C TYR A 73 -16.68 -2.08 7.35
N PRO A 74 -17.98 -1.81 7.13
CA PRO A 74 -18.72 -2.32 5.96
C PRO A 74 -18.20 -1.78 4.61
N GLN A 75 -17.30 -0.80 4.63
CA GLN A 75 -16.62 -0.24 3.45
C GLN A 75 -15.50 -1.16 2.95
N ILE A 76 -15.14 -2.18 3.72
CA ILE A 76 -14.04 -3.09 3.38
C ILE A 76 -14.55 -4.24 2.51
N LYS A 77 -13.80 -4.51 1.46
CA LYS A 77 -13.84 -5.74 0.66
C LYS A 77 -12.50 -6.44 0.80
N THR A 78 -12.51 -7.74 0.88
CA THR A 78 -11.30 -8.55 0.92
C THR A 78 -11.17 -9.36 -0.35
N ILE A 79 -9.95 -9.56 -0.81
CA ILE A 79 -9.59 -10.48 -1.89
C ILE A 79 -8.31 -11.22 -1.51
N ARG A 80 -8.31 -12.53 -1.60
CA ARG A 80 -7.15 -13.33 -1.21
C ARG A 80 -6.19 -13.53 -2.37
N ASN A 81 -4.92 -13.34 -2.10
CA ASN A 81 -3.83 -13.83 -2.92
C ASN A 81 -3.50 -15.25 -2.47
N GLU A 82 -4.01 -16.26 -3.15
CA GLU A 82 -3.78 -17.68 -2.79
C GLU A 82 -2.30 -18.09 -2.94
N LYS A 83 -1.53 -17.33 -3.73
CA LYS A 83 -0.10 -17.56 -3.97
C LYS A 83 0.79 -16.60 -3.16
N TYR A 84 0.33 -16.14 -2.00
CA TYR A 84 1.03 -15.12 -1.22
C TYR A 84 2.44 -15.53 -0.80
N SER A 85 2.70 -16.83 -0.59
CA SER A 85 4.02 -17.35 -0.20
C SER A 85 5.02 -17.39 -1.36
N GLU A 86 4.55 -17.34 -2.61
CA GLU A 86 5.37 -17.51 -3.82
C GLU A 86 5.45 -16.23 -4.65
N THR A 87 4.64 -15.24 -4.33
CA THR A 87 4.49 -14.04 -5.16
C THR A 87 4.73 -12.76 -4.37
N GLY A 88 5.05 -11.68 -5.09
CA GLY A 88 5.32 -10.37 -4.49
C GLY A 88 4.13 -9.40 -4.55
N THR A 89 4.42 -8.18 -4.15
CA THR A 89 3.50 -7.03 -4.05
C THR A 89 2.68 -6.81 -5.32
N MET A 90 3.32 -6.88 -6.50
CA MET A 90 2.65 -6.64 -7.78
C MET A 90 1.60 -7.70 -8.11
N TYR A 91 1.81 -8.96 -7.71
CA TYR A 91 0.83 -10.00 -7.89
C TYR A 91 -0.34 -9.82 -6.91
N SER A 92 -0.07 -9.43 -5.67
CA SER A 92 -1.12 -9.09 -4.71
C SER A 92 -2.00 -7.96 -5.24
N LEU A 93 -1.40 -6.90 -5.77
CA LEU A 93 -2.15 -5.80 -6.39
C LEU A 93 -2.97 -6.29 -7.62
N TRP A 94 -2.41 -7.19 -8.43
CA TRP A 94 -3.14 -7.79 -9.56
C TRP A 94 -4.36 -8.59 -9.13
N CYS A 95 -4.35 -9.24 -7.96
CA CYS A 95 -5.53 -9.92 -7.42
C CYS A 95 -6.73 -8.98 -7.26
N ALA A 96 -6.50 -7.71 -6.96
CA ALA A 96 -7.56 -6.69 -6.80
C ALA A 96 -8.16 -6.18 -8.13
N ARG A 97 -7.63 -6.56 -9.30
CA ARG A 97 -7.97 -5.99 -10.62
C ARG A 97 -9.46 -5.90 -10.93
N ASN A 98 -10.24 -6.91 -10.56
CA ASN A 98 -11.68 -6.95 -10.84
C ASN A 98 -12.51 -6.03 -9.92
N LEU A 99 -11.92 -5.60 -8.81
CA LEU A 99 -12.54 -4.70 -7.83
C LEU A 99 -12.16 -3.23 -8.07
N LEU A 100 -11.04 -2.97 -8.77
CA LEU A 100 -10.57 -1.64 -9.10
C LEU A 100 -11.40 -1.04 -10.24
N LYS A 101 -12.00 0.13 -9.99
CA LYS A 101 -12.91 0.82 -10.93
C LYS A 101 -12.49 2.26 -11.25
N SER A 102 -11.59 2.83 -10.46
CA SER A 102 -11.16 4.23 -10.57
C SER A 102 -9.74 4.38 -10.06
N ASP A 103 -9.21 5.60 -10.12
CA ASP A 103 -7.96 5.97 -9.45
C ASP A 103 -8.06 5.66 -7.96
N PHE A 104 -6.97 5.23 -7.36
CA PHE A 104 -6.97 4.72 -5.99
C PHE A 104 -5.70 5.08 -5.22
N ILE A 105 -5.80 5.04 -3.89
CA ILE A 105 -4.64 5.07 -3.01
C ILE A 105 -4.21 3.64 -2.72
N LEU A 106 -2.92 3.37 -2.84
CA LEU A 106 -2.29 2.10 -2.52
C LEU A 106 -1.44 2.27 -1.24
N LEU A 107 -1.67 1.36 -0.27
CA LEU A 107 -0.92 1.32 0.98
C LEU A 107 -0.45 -0.10 1.30
N GLU A 108 0.65 -0.23 2.05
CA GLU A 108 0.97 -1.45 2.76
C GLU A 108 0.23 -1.50 4.12
N SER A 109 -0.02 -2.69 4.66
CA SER A 109 -0.89 -2.88 5.84
C SER A 109 -0.23 -2.54 7.18
N ASP A 110 1.09 -2.42 7.21
CA ASP A 110 1.93 -2.27 8.39
C ASP A 110 2.57 -0.86 8.51
N LEU A 111 1.92 0.12 7.91
CA LEU A 111 2.41 1.49 7.89
C LEU A 111 1.90 2.31 9.08
N ILE A 112 2.81 3.07 9.68
CA ILE A 112 2.51 4.14 10.62
C ILE A 112 2.84 5.46 9.92
N PHE A 113 1.83 6.30 9.74
CA PHE A 113 2.00 7.57 9.03
C PHE A 113 1.08 8.66 9.57
N GLU A 114 1.45 9.90 9.36
CA GLU A 114 0.62 11.04 9.72
C GLU A 114 -0.61 11.13 8.80
N ILE A 115 -1.77 11.51 9.37
CA ILE A 115 -3.02 11.73 8.61
C ILE A 115 -2.82 12.63 7.40
N LYS A 116 -1.93 13.62 7.51
CA LYS A 116 -1.61 14.56 6.46
C LYS A 116 -1.00 13.90 5.20
N ALA A 117 -0.39 12.71 5.30
CA ALA A 117 0.15 11.98 4.15
C ALA A 117 -0.93 11.73 3.07
N VAL A 118 -2.13 11.31 3.49
CA VAL A 118 -3.26 11.13 2.55
C VAL A 118 -3.71 12.49 1.98
N SER A 119 -3.71 13.55 2.78
CA SER A 119 -4.05 14.90 2.31
C SER A 119 -3.11 15.37 1.19
N GLU A 120 -1.80 15.13 1.33
CA GLU A 120 -0.82 15.52 0.31
C GLU A 120 -1.04 14.76 -1.02
N LEU A 121 -1.34 13.45 -0.94
CA LEU A 121 -1.72 12.68 -2.14
C LEU A 121 -2.96 13.26 -2.83
N LEU A 122 -4.00 13.61 -2.06
CA LEU A 122 -5.26 14.08 -2.61
C LEU A 122 -5.18 15.51 -3.19
N LYS A 123 -4.31 16.36 -2.64
CA LYS A 123 -4.11 17.76 -3.10
C LYS A 123 -3.20 17.86 -4.32
N SER A 124 -2.34 16.87 -4.55
CA SER A 124 -1.38 16.91 -5.64
C SER A 124 -2.08 17.05 -7.01
N PRO A 125 -1.55 17.86 -7.93
CA PRO A 125 -2.05 17.96 -9.29
C PRO A 125 -1.73 16.72 -10.15
N PHE A 126 -0.73 15.94 -9.77
CA PHE A 126 -0.33 14.74 -10.50
C PHE A 126 -1.29 13.59 -10.22
N LYS A 127 -1.59 12.77 -11.22
CA LYS A 127 -2.46 11.60 -11.07
C LYS A 127 -1.75 10.43 -10.40
N ASP A 128 -0.50 10.21 -10.77
CA ASP A 128 0.32 9.09 -10.33
C ASP A 128 1.48 9.63 -9.51
N LEU A 129 1.56 9.23 -8.25
CA LEU A 129 2.62 9.70 -7.35
C LEU A 129 2.87 8.71 -6.22
N ILE A 130 4.06 8.79 -5.67
CA ILE A 130 4.50 8.06 -4.50
C ILE A 130 4.93 9.03 -3.41
N LEU A 131 4.79 8.65 -2.16
CA LEU A 131 5.32 9.42 -1.04
C LEU A 131 6.71 8.93 -0.66
N LEU A 132 7.58 9.87 -0.37
CA LEU A 132 8.95 9.61 0.07
C LEU A 132 9.15 10.15 1.49
N SER A 133 10.00 9.47 2.25
CA SER A 133 10.64 10.01 3.45
C SER A 133 12.06 10.46 3.13
N GLY A 134 12.67 11.15 4.08
CA GLY A 134 14.12 11.26 4.13
C GLY A 134 14.77 9.92 4.47
N LYS A 135 16.08 9.95 4.72
CA LYS A 135 16.86 8.78 5.09
C LYS A 135 16.43 8.22 6.45
N THR A 136 16.09 6.94 6.52
CA THR A 136 15.59 6.28 7.73
C THR A 136 16.59 5.34 8.40
N GLU A 137 17.50 4.73 7.64
CA GLU A 137 18.46 3.69 8.11
C GLU A 137 17.77 2.48 8.75
N ALA A 138 16.59 2.12 8.25
CA ALA A 138 15.78 1.01 8.77
C ALA A 138 16.30 -0.39 8.36
N GLY A 139 17.16 -0.45 7.33
CA GLY A 139 17.79 -1.69 6.82
C GLY A 139 16.94 -2.44 5.79
N ASP A 140 15.80 -1.89 5.39
CA ASP A 140 14.93 -2.47 4.36
C ASP A 140 14.38 -1.43 3.38
N GLU A 141 15.09 -0.34 3.25
CA GLU A 141 14.73 0.81 2.45
C GLU A 141 14.47 0.45 0.98
N VAL A 142 13.56 1.19 0.39
CA VAL A 142 13.31 1.19 -1.05
C VAL A 142 13.69 2.57 -1.57
N TYR A 143 14.90 2.68 -2.11
CA TYR A 143 15.46 3.94 -2.58
C TYR A 143 14.79 4.40 -3.86
N VAL A 144 14.66 5.72 -4.01
CA VAL A 144 14.06 6.35 -5.19
C VAL A 144 15.02 7.35 -5.79
N GLU A 145 15.20 7.24 -7.10
CA GLU A 145 15.86 8.22 -7.95
C GLU A 145 14.79 9.00 -8.71
N ALA A 146 14.96 10.32 -8.78
CA ALA A 146 14.08 11.19 -9.53
C ALA A 146 14.85 12.31 -10.25
N GLU A 147 14.27 12.83 -11.31
CA GLU A 147 14.68 14.01 -12.03
C GLU A 147 13.52 15.01 -12.01
N GLY A 148 13.68 16.09 -11.22
CA GLY A 148 12.55 16.96 -10.87
C GLY A 148 11.44 16.17 -10.21
N ASP A 149 10.22 16.24 -10.74
CA ASP A 149 9.06 15.53 -10.20
C ASP A 149 8.88 14.10 -10.78
N TRP A 150 9.83 13.62 -11.59
CA TRP A 150 9.69 12.34 -12.30
C TRP A 150 10.58 11.26 -11.69
N VAL A 151 9.94 10.15 -11.27
CA VAL A 151 10.66 8.97 -10.81
C VAL A 151 11.40 8.32 -11.99
N LYS A 152 12.71 8.14 -11.85
CA LYS A 152 13.60 7.50 -12.82
C LYS A 152 13.84 6.03 -12.47
N GLY A 153 13.98 5.74 -11.18
CA GLY A 153 14.25 4.40 -10.69
C GLY A 153 13.81 4.17 -9.26
N ILE A 154 13.46 2.92 -8.95
CA ILE A 154 13.17 2.46 -7.60
C ILE A 154 13.94 1.16 -7.39
N SER A 155 14.73 1.06 -6.33
CA SER A 155 15.55 -0.12 -6.03
C SER A 155 15.75 -0.32 -4.53
N LYS A 156 15.84 -1.58 -4.10
CA LYS A 156 16.34 -1.95 -2.77
C LYS A 156 17.87 -1.92 -2.69
N ASP A 157 18.53 -2.08 -3.82
CA ASP A 157 20.00 -1.94 -3.89
C ASP A 157 20.31 -0.52 -4.36
N ARG A 158 20.90 0.25 -3.43
CA ARG A 158 21.34 1.63 -3.68
C ARG A 158 22.28 1.74 -4.89
N LYS A 159 23.07 0.71 -5.18
CA LYS A 159 24.05 0.71 -6.27
C LYS A 159 23.40 0.75 -7.66
N ASN A 160 22.12 0.45 -7.76
CA ASN A 160 21.35 0.48 -9.01
C ASN A 160 20.82 1.87 -9.36
N LEU A 161 21.12 2.88 -8.55
CA LEU A 161 20.63 4.25 -8.70
C LEU A 161 21.79 5.24 -8.64
N ASP A 162 21.76 6.26 -9.51
CA ASP A 162 22.79 7.29 -9.58
C ASP A 162 22.60 8.37 -8.55
N SER A 163 21.36 8.79 -8.31
CA SER A 163 21.01 9.88 -7.38
C SER A 163 19.74 9.55 -6.59
N ILE A 164 19.88 9.43 -5.28
CA ILE A 164 18.76 9.09 -4.39
C ILE A 164 18.17 10.39 -3.83
N VAL A 165 16.87 10.58 -4.07
CA VAL A 165 16.11 11.74 -3.58
C VAL A 165 15.32 11.43 -2.30
N GLY A 166 15.12 10.17 -1.96
CA GLY A 166 14.39 9.72 -0.75
C GLY A 166 14.13 8.23 -0.75
N GLU A 167 13.37 7.79 0.25
CA GLU A 167 12.96 6.40 0.45
C GLU A 167 11.45 6.28 0.32
N PHE A 168 10.99 5.29 -0.45
CA PHE A 168 9.56 5.04 -0.64
C PHE A 168 8.93 4.48 0.63
N ILE A 169 7.89 5.13 1.12
CA ILE A 169 7.24 4.77 2.40
C ILE A 169 6.07 3.80 2.27
N GLY A 170 5.85 3.22 1.09
CA GLY A 170 4.74 2.27 0.89
C GLY A 170 3.37 2.91 0.67
N ILE A 171 3.31 4.21 0.36
CA ILE A 171 2.06 4.93 0.05
C ILE A 171 2.15 5.56 -1.34
N SER A 172 1.15 5.27 -2.18
CA SER A 172 1.06 5.78 -3.55
C SER A 172 -0.36 6.21 -3.88
N ARG A 173 -0.50 7.09 -4.86
CA ARG A 173 -1.74 7.29 -5.59
C ARG A 173 -1.51 6.88 -7.04
N LEU A 174 -2.38 6.04 -7.57
CA LEU A 174 -2.27 5.48 -8.91
C LEU A 174 -3.55 5.73 -9.69
N SER A 175 -3.39 6.20 -10.91
CA SER A 175 -4.50 6.22 -11.87
C SER A 175 -4.79 4.80 -12.34
N ILE A 176 -6.04 4.54 -12.68
CA ILE A 176 -6.44 3.25 -13.24
C ILE A 176 -5.70 2.97 -14.56
N GLU A 177 -5.43 4.00 -15.36
CA GLU A 177 -4.68 3.90 -16.61
C GLU A 177 -3.24 3.44 -16.37
N PHE A 178 -2.56 4.05 -15.40
CA PHE A 178 -1.19 3.65 -15.04
C PHE A 178 -1.14 2.23 -14.50
N TYR A 179 -2.06 1.88 -13.59
CA TYR A 179 -2.20 0.54 -13.08
C TYR A 179 -2.38 -0.50 -14.19
N MET A 180 -3.28 -0.25 -15.15
CA MET A 180 -3.50 -1.12 -16.31
C MET A 180 -2.23 -1.30 -17.14
N SER A 181 -1.45 -0.24 -17.30
CA SER A 181 -0.17 -0.29 -18.02
C SER A 181 0.86 -1.17 -17.30
N LEU A 182 0.92 -1.10 -15.95
CA LEU A 182 1.80 -1.93 -15.14
C LEU A 182 1.40 -3.41 -15.24
N VAL A 183 0.11 -3.73 -15.17
CA VAL A 183 -0.40 -5.10 -15.32
C VAL A 183 -0.02 -5.66 -16.68
N LYS A 184 -0.23 -4.90 -17.75
CA LYS A 184 0.14 -5.34 -19.11
C LYS A 184 1.65 -5.60 -19.25
N LYS A 185 2.49 -4.72 -18.73
CA LYS A 185 3.96 -4.91 -18.76
C LYS A 185 4.42 -6.11 -17.94
N SER A 186 3.70 -6.50 -16.90
CA SER A 186 4.04 -7.69 -16.10
C SER A 186 3.73 -9.02 -16.79
N GLY A 187 3.21 -9.01 -18.03
CA GLY A 187 2.82 -10.19 -18.79
C GLY A 187 1.57 -10.91 -18.25
N ARG A 188 0.80 -10.26 -17.37
CA ARG A 188 -0.47 -10.79 -16.83
C ARG A 188 -1.63 -10.25 -17.63
N SER A 189 -2.63 -11.09 -17.89
CA SER A 189 -3.91 -10.66 -18.47
C SER A 189 -4.79 -9.97 -17.41
N LEU A 190 -5.57 -9.03 -17.87
CA LEU A 190 -6.59 -8.33 -17.07
C LEU A 190 -7.84 -9.20 -16.87
#